data_d246f92769245cf83c90650509902a0f
#
_entry.id   d246f92769245cf83c90650509902a0f
#
_cell.length_a   1.000
_cell.length_b   1.000
_cell.length_c   1.000
_cell.angle_alpha   90.00
_cell.angle_beta   90.00
_cell.angle_gamma   90.00
#
_symmetry.space_group_name_H-M   'P 1'
#
loop_
_entity.id
_entity.type
_entity.pdbx_description
1 polymer ?
#
loop_
_entity_poly.entity_id
_entity_poly.type
_entity_poly.pdbx_seq_one_letter_code
_entity_poly.pdbx_strand_id
1 'polypeptide(L)'
;MREADHVRGHRSALVPVSVMDINAFQRIIAQKYKRTDLQRGVPATFMWFIEEVGELATALASDDHANIEEEFADVFAWLCTLANITDVDLERACQKYTGNDVKGFKPK
;
A
#
# COMPACT_ATOMS: atom_id res chain seq x y z
N MET A 1 -7.36 -10.27 2.49
CA MET A 1 -6.28 -9.77 1.62
C MET A 1 -6.07 -10.67 0.45
N ARG A 2 -5.35 -10.23 -0.54
CA ARG A 2 -5.07 -11.05 -1.70
C ARG A 2 -4.34 -12.30 -1.35
N GLU A 3 -4.60 -13.29 -2.16
CA GLU A 3 -3.92 -14.52 -2.07
C GLU A 3 -2.55 -14.28 -2.38
N ALA A 4 -1.76 -14.71 -1.55
CA ALA A 4 -0.43 -14.44 -1.76
C ALA A 4 0.12 -15.27 -2.82
N ASP A 5 0.73 -14.68 -3.68
CA ASP A 5 1.58 -15.35 -4.48
C ASP A 5 2.78 -15.47 -3.69
N HIS A 6 2.93 -16.42 -2.93
CA HIS A 6 4.06 -16.54 -2.13
C HIS A 6 5.24 -16.79 -2.95
N VAL A 7 6.03 -15.82 -3.09
CA VAL A 7 7.28 -16.01 -3.74
C VAL A 7 8.22 -16.55 -2.76
N ARG A 8 8.20 -17.86 -2.64
CA ARG A 8 8.91 -18.51 -1.66
C ARG A 8 10.35 -18.52 -1.89
N GLY A 9 11.10 -18.18 -0.93
CA GLY A 9 12.53 -18.22 -1.00
C GLY A 9 13.13 -17.21 -1.93
N HIS A 10 12.34 -16.52 -2.63
CA HIS A 10 12.85 -15.53 -3.53
C HIS A 10 12.96 -14.23 -2.79
N ARG A 11 14.10 -13.60 -2.91
CA ARG A 11 14.31 -12.41 -2.21
C ARG A 11 14.75 -11.40 -3.18
N SER A 12 14.15 -10.27 -3.17
CA SER A 12 14.57 -9.19 -4.02
C SER A 12 15.89 -8.66 -3.54
N ALA A 13 16.85 -8.61 -4.41
CA ALA A 13 18.12 -8.04 -4.08
C ALA A 13 18.06 -6.53 -4.08
N LEU A 14 16.96 -5.95 -4.55
CA LEU A 14 16.86 -4.51 -4.67
C LEU A 14 16.48 -3.80 -3.40
N VAL A 15 15.82 -4.53 -2.48
CA VAL A 15 15.31 -3.90 -1.26
C VAL A 15 15.73 -4.69 -0.06
N PRO A 16 16.75 -4.25 0.66
CA PRO A 16 17.12 -4.90 1.91
C PRO A 16 15.99 -4.77 2.91
N VAL A 17 15.69 -5.85 3.60
CA VAL A 17 14.61 -5.85 4.57
C VAL A 17 14.83 -4.84 5.67
N SER A 18 16.08 -4.57 6.01
CA SER A 18 16.38 -3.66 7.09
C SER A 18 16.18 -2.19 6.72
N VAL A 19 15.98 -1.89 5.46
CA VAL A 19 15.77 -0.52 5.01
C VAL A 19 14.39 -0.44 4.39
N MET A 20 13.44 0.04 5.16
CA MET A 20 12.06 0.10 4.73
C MET A 20 11.59 1.54 4.74
N ASP A 21 11.35 2.10 3.57
CA ASP A 21 10.71 3.39 3.44
C ASP A 21 9.55 3.23 2.47
N ILE A 22 8.85 4.31 2.19
CA ILE A 22 7.67 4.25 1.33
C ILE A 22 8.02 3.68 -0.03
N ASN A 23 9.10 4.16 -0.61
CA ASN A 23 9.51 3.72 -1.93
C ASN A 23 9.89 2.24 -1.93
N ALA A 24 10.61 1.80 -0.91
CA ALA A 24 11.00 0.40 -0.81
C ALA A 24 9.77 -0.51 -0.72
N PHE A 25 8.81 -0.13 0.11
CA PHE A 25 7.61 -0.95 0.26
C PHE A 25 6.80 -0.97 -1.03
N GLN A 26 6.65 0.18 -1.68
CA GLN A 26 5.92 0.23 -2.94
C GLN A 26 6.55 -0.68 -3.99
N ARG A 27 7.88 -0.72 -4.03
CA ARG A 27 8.58 -1.61 -4.95
C ARG A 27 8.39 -3.08 -4.62
N ILE A 28 8.36 -3.42 -3.33
CA ILE A 28 8.10 -4.79 -2.92
C ILE A 28 6.73 -5.24 -3.44
N ILE A 29 5.73 -4.39 -3.27
CA ILE A 29 4.39 -4.70 -3.74
C ILE A 29 4.38 -4.85 -5.27
N ALA A 30 5.07 -3.96 -5.97
CA ALA A 30 5.13 -4.06 -7.44
C ALA A 30 5.78 -5.36 -7.88
N GLN A 31 6.86 -5.75 -7.23
CA GLN A 31 7.56 -6.98 -7.61
C GLN A 31 6.70 -8.21 -7.42
N LYS A 32 5.89 -8.21 -6.39
CA LYS A 32 5.05 -9.37 -6.11
C LYS A 32 3.78 -9.42 -6.93
N TYR A 33 3.18 -8.27 -7.21
CA TYR A 33 1.81 -8.26 -7.68
C TYR A 33 1.51 -7.44 -8.92
N LYS A 34 2.44 -6.63 -9.42
CA LYS A 34 2.10 -5.65 -10.45
C LYS A 34 1.48 -6.28 -11.69
N ARG A 35 1.99 -7.43 -12.09
CA ARG A 35 1.46 -8.09 -13.27
C ARG A 35 -0.01 -8.42 -13.11
N THR A 36 -0.37 -9.04 -12.00
CA THR A 36 -1.75 -9.38 -11.69
C THR A 36 -2.58 -8.13 -11.50
N ASP A 37 -2.02 -7.14 -10.83
CA ASP A 37 -2.73 -5.90 -10.56
C ASP A 37 -3.06 -5.15 -11.83
N LEU A 38 -2.13 -5.12 -12.79
CA LEU A 38 -2.40 -4.50 -14.09
C LEU A 38 -3.53 -5.20 -14.83
N GLN A 39 -3.58 -6.51 -14.75
CA GLN A 39 -4.64 -7.28 -15.40
C GLN A 39 -5.99 -6.97 -14.79
N ARG A 40 -6.04 -6.79 -13.49
CA ARG A 40 -7.29 -6.48 -12.79
C ARG A 40 -7.78 -5.07 -13.15
N GLY A 41 -6.87 -4.11 -13.26
CA GLY A 41 -7.21 -2.75 -13.65
C GLY A 41 -7.63 -1.88 -12.47
N VAL A 42 -7.71 -0.59 -12.74
CA VAL A 42 -7.95 0.40 -11.69
C VAL A 42 -9.33 0.28 -11.03
N PRO A 43 -10.43 0.16 -11.79
CA PRO A 43 -11.74 0.15 -11.11
C PRO A 43 -11.91 -1.02 -10.15
N ALA A 44 -11.54 -2.22 -10.58
CA ALA A 44 -11.68 -3.39 -9.71
C ALA A 44 -10.71 -3.32 -8.54
N THR A 45 -9.51 -2.81 -8.77
CA THR A 45 -8.53 -2.65 -7.69
C THR A 45 -9.03 -1.65 -6.66
N PHE A 46 -9.64 -0.55 -7.10
CA PHE A 46 -10.17 0.42 -6.17
C PHE A 46 -11.29 -0.17 -5.32
N MET A 47 -12.13 -1.02 -5.90
CA MET A 47 -13.17 -1.68 -5.13
C MET A 47 -12.58 -2.54 -4.01
N TRP A 48 -11.51 -3.27 -4.31
CA TRP A 48 -10.83 -4.06 -3.29
C TRP A 48 -10.22 -3.17 -2.21
N PHE A 49 -9.64 -2.04 -2.64
CA PHE A 49 -9.08 -1.09 -1.69
C PHE A 49 -10.16 -0.59 -0.73
N ILE A 50 -11.32 -0.25 -1.24
CA ILE A 50 -12.42 0.22 -0.39
C ILE A 50 -12.89 -0.87 0.57
N GLU A 51 -12.89 -2.12 0.11
CA GLU A 51 -13.25 -3.21 1.01
C GLU A 51 -12.27 -3.32 2.17
N GLU A 52 -10.98 -3.17 1.90
CA GLU A 52 -9.98 -3.20 2.96
C GLU A 52 -10.12 -2.01 3.91
N VAL A 53 -10.48 -0.86 3.39
CA VAL A 53 -10.75 0.30 4.24
C VAL A 53 -11.91 -0.01 5.18
N GLY A 54 -12.94 -0.70 4.68
CA GLY A 54 -14.04 -1.12 5.53
C GLY A 54 -13.60 -2.07 6.64
N GLU A 55 -12.69 -2.99 6.31
CA GLU A 55 -12.17 -3.91 7.32
C GLU A 55 -11.33 -3.17 8.36
N LEU A 56 -10.58 -2.16 7.93
CA LEU A 56 -9.86 -1.32 8.87
C LEU A 56 -10.83 -0.58 9.80
N ALA A 57 -11.93 -0.08 9.26
CA ALA A 57 -12.93 0.60 10.08
C ALA A 57 -13.48 -0.33 11.16
N THR A 58 -13.77 -1.57 10.79
CA THR A 58 -14.24 -2.56 11.76
C THR A 58 -13.17 -2.84 12.82
N ALA A 59 -11.93 -2.99 12.38
CA ALA A 59 -10.84 -3.25 13.31
C ALA A 59 -10.65 -2.10 14.30
N LEU A 60 -10.76 -0.87 13.80
CA LEU A 60 -10.59 0.31 14.66
C LEU A 60 -11.68 0.43 15.72
N ALA A 61 -12.84 -0.19 15.49
CA ALA A 61 -13.91 -0.21 16.47
C ALA A 61 -13.69 -1.28 17.52
N SER A 62 -12.69 -2.14 17.36
CA SER A 62 -12.35 -3.17 18.33
C SER A 62 -11.18 -2.72 19.17
N ASP A 63 -10.81 -3.53 20.18
CA ASP A 63 -9.59 -3.28 20.91
C ASP A 63 -8.54 -4.35 20.64
N ASP A 64 -8.66 -5.03 19.51
CA ASP A 64 -7.68 -6.01 19.07
C ASP A 64 -6.58 -5.29 18.29
N HIS A 65 -5.53 -4.88 18.99
CA HIS A 65 -4.48 -4.07 18.36
C HIS A 65 -3.74 -4.83 17.27
N ALA A 66 -3.56 -6.12 17.41
CA ALA A 66 -2.89 -6.91 16.40
C ALA A 66 -3.68 -6.91 15.08
N ASN A 67 -4.99 -7.00 15.19
CA ASN A 67 -5.83 -6.94 14.01
C ASN A 67 -5.83 -5.55 13.38
N ILE A 68 -5.80 -4.52 14.21
CA ILE A 68 -5.72 -3.15 13.71
C ILE A 68 -4.45 -2.97 12.88
N GLU A 69 -3.32 -3.47 13.38
CA GLU A 69 -2.06 -3.38 12.64
C GLU A 69 -2.14 -4.09 11.29
N GLU A 70 -2.74 -5.28 11.28
CA GLU A 70 -2.88 -6.02 10.04
C GLU A 70 -3.67 -5.24 9.02
N GLU A 71 -4.77 -4.64 9.44
CA GLU A 71 -5.63 -3.91 8.51
C GLU A 71 -4.98 -2.64 8.00
N PHE A 72 -4.19 -1.96 8.83
CA PHE A 72 -3.41 -0.85 8.31
C PHE A 72 -2.46 -1.30 7.21
N ALA A 73 -1.78 -2.43 7.43
CA ALA A 73 -0.85 -2.93 6.43
C ALA A 73 -1.57 -3.30 5.13
N ASP A 74 -2.74 -3.91 5.24
CA ASP A 74 -3.50 -4.31 4.07
C ASP A 74 -3.98 -3.10 3.28
N VAL A 75 -4.49 -2.09 3.97
CA VAL A 75 -4.93 -0.86 3.30
C VAL A 75 -3.75 -0.21 2.59
N PHE A 76 -2.61 -0.13 3.26
CA PHE A 76 -1.45 0.50 2.65
C PHE A 76 -0.94 -0.29 1.46
N ALA A 77 -0.96 -1.62 1.55
CA ALA A 77 -0.54 -2.45 0.43
C ALA A 77 -1.43 -2.23 -0.79
N TRP A 78 -2.74 -2.17 -0.60
CA TRP A 78 -3.65 -1.89 -1.71
C TRP A 78 -3.48 -0.49 -2.28
N LEU A 79 -3.16 0.48 -1.40
CA LEU A 79 -2.85 1.82 -1.89
C LEU A 79 -1.60 1.80 -2.76
N CYS A 80 -0.58 1.06 -2.36
CA CYS A 80 0.62 0.90 -3.18
C CYS A 80 0.30 0.25 -4.51
N THR A 81 -0.60 -0.73 -4.51
CA THR A 81 -1.03 -1.37 -5.75
C THR A 81 -1.66 -0.34 -6.70
N LEU A 82 -2.55 0.50 -6.17
CA LEU A 82 -3.16 1.55 -7.01
C LEU A 82 -2.11 2.50 -7.56
N ALA A 83 -1.16 2.90 -6.73
CA ALA A 83 -0.09 3.78 -7.18
C ALA A 83 0.75 3.11 -8.27
N ASN A 84 1.05 1.83 -8.10
CA ASN A 84 1.86 1.10 -9.07
C ASN A 84 1.19 1.02 -10.44
N ILE A 85 -0.11 0.77 -10.48
CA ILE A 85 -0.78 0.60 -11.76
C ILE A 85 -1.17 1.92 -12.41
N THR A 86 -1.02 3.02 -11.69
CA THR A 86 -1.26 4.36 -12.24
C THR A 86 0.04 5.15 -12.37
N ASP A 87 1.17 4.50 -12.16
CA ASP A 87 2.50 5.11 -12.29
C ASP A 87 2.70 6.30 -11.36
N VAL A 88 2.22 6.19 -10.16
CA VAL A 88 2.43 7.21 -9.14
C VAL A 88 3.48 6.72 -8.16
N ASP A 89 4.48 7.57 -7.90
CA ASP A 89 5.50 7.31 -6.88
C ASP A 89 4.99 7.95 -5.59
N LEU A 90 4.65 7.13 -4.63
CA LEU A 90 4.03 7.62 -3.39
C LEU A 90 4.97 8.49 -2.57
N GLU A 91 6.23 8.12 -2.51
CA GLU A 91 7.19 8.92 -1.73
C GLU A 91 7.30 10.32 -2.33
N ARG A 92 7.36 10.39 -3.64
CA ARG A 92 7.41 11.68 -4.31
C ARG A 92 6.12 12.46 -4.09
N ALA A 93 4.98 11.79 -4.19
CA ALA A 93 3.69 12.45 -3.95
C ALA A 93 3.62 13.04 -2.55
N CYS A 94 4.20 12.36 -1.57
CA CYS A 94 4.18 12.82 -0.19
C CYS A 94 5.04 14.07 0.04
N GLN A 95 5.90 14.40 -0.90
CA GLN A 95 6.77 15.57 -0.73
C GLN A 95 5.99 16.86 -0.61
N LYS A 96 4.75 16.87 -1.06
CA LYS A 96 3.92 18.05 -0.88
C LYS A 96 3.74 18.43 0.59
N TYR A 97 4.02 17.51 1.51
CA TYR A 97 3.90 17.79 2.94
C TYR A 97 5.25 18.05 3.61
N THR A 98 6.35 17.93 2.88
CA THR A 98 7.67 17.97 3.50
C THR A 98 8.49 19.19 3.12
N GLY A 99 8.02 20.02 2.19
CA GLY A 99 8.74 21.20 1.77
C GLY A 99 8.31 22.44 2.54
N ASN A 100 8.99 23.54 2.27
CA ASN A 100 8.65 24.81 2.92
C ASN A 100 7.33 25.39 2.42
N ASP A 101 6.93 25.02 1.22
CA ASP A 101 5.68 25.47 0.65
C ASP A 101 4.63 24.38 0.72
N VAL A 102 4.36 23.93 1.91
CA VAL A 102 3.42 22.84 2.09
C VAL A 102 2.02 23.33 1.78
N LYS A 103 1.47 22.78 0.71
CA LYS A 103 0.09 23.06 0.37
C LYS A 103 -0.85 22.20 1.13
N GLY A 104 -0.41 21.14 1.43
CA GLY A 104 -0.80 20.17 2.31
C GLY A 104 -2.24 19.89 2.60
N PHE A 105 -2.34 19.21 3.67
CA PHE A 105 -3.56 18.66 4.21
C PHE A 105 -4.30 19.74 4.97
N LYS A 106 -5.58 19.85 4.69
CA LYS A 106 -6.43 20.75 5.46
C LYS A 106 -7.36 19.91 6.30
N PRO A 107 -7.19 19.93 7.61
CA PRO A 107 -8.08 19.14 8.46
C PRO A 107 -9.49 19.68 8.37
N LYS A 108 -10.41 18.76 8.50
CA LYS A 108 -11.83 19.11 8.50
C LYS A 108 -12.28 19.54 9.87
#